data_1e1f61514bb0b4a24a80c27487086c0d
#
_entry.id   1e1f61514bb0b4a24a80c27487086c0d
#
_cell.length_a   1.000
_cell.length_b   1.000
_cell.length_c   1.000
_cell.angle_alpha   90.00
_cell.angle_beta   90.00
_cell.angle_gamma   90.00
#
_symmetry.space_group_name_H-M   'P 1'
#
loop_
_entity.id
_entity.type
_entity.pdbx_description
1 polymer ?
#
loop_
_entity_poly.entity_id
_entity_poly.type
_entity_poly.pdbx_seq_one_letter_code
_entity_poly.pdbx_strand_id
1 'polypeptide(L)'
;MKYEILEEFLQLGWNVLLSDVDIVTVQDPMDFLHRDSDVEGMSDGYDDLTAYGAIYGVDDESMGWSRYAQGTQHMALNSGLFYLKANERTIALMQNIYKRLRKENAWDQSVYNEEIFFLTHGPVKRAQVSVRVMEIEKFMNSKVLFKRIRKLPRSRQPLPVMVHMNFHPDKTERMEAAIRYYLKGDQDALKRFPGGSEPGT
;
A
#
# COMPACT_ATOMS: atom_id res chain seq x y z
N MET A 1 -15.09 -6.46 11.26
CA MET A 1 -15.13 -7.67 10.40
C MET A 1 -13.83 -7.92 9.65
N LYS A 2 -13.31 -7.04 8.74
CA LYS A 2 -12.04 -7.28 8.01
C LYS A 2 -10.87 -7.66 8.95
N TYR A 3 -10.54 -6.81 9.90
CA TYR A 3 -9.40 -7.00 10.81
C TYR A 3 -9.61 -8.14 11.83
N GLU A 4 -10.83 -8.46 12.18
CA GLU A 4 -11.19 -9.61 13.02
C GLU A 4 -10.92 -10.95 12.29
N ILE A 5 -11.34 -11.04 11.02
CA ILE A 5 -11.05 -12.22 10.19
C ILE A 5 -9.54 -12.41 9.99
N LEU A 6 -8.80 -11.31 9.74
CA LEU A 6 -7.34 -11.36 9.61
C LEU A 6 -6.68 -11.85 10.90
N GLU A 7 -7.16 -11.41 12.07
CA GLU A 7 -6.69 -11.88 13.38
C GLU A 7 -6.85 -13.40 13.51
N GLU A 8 -8.01 -13.95 13.14
CA GLU A 8 -8.27 -15.39 13.23
C GLU A 8 -7.27 -16.20 12.39
N PHE A 9 -7.00 -15.79 11.14
CA PHE A 9 -5.98 -16.45 10.31
C PHE A 9 -4.58 -16.39 10.93
N LEU A 10 -4.19 -15.24 11.47
CA LEU A 10 -2.89 -15.06 12.09
C LEU A 10 -2.75 -15.90 13.37
N GLN A 11 -3.81 -16.05 14.16
CA GLN A 11 -3.84 -16.91 15.35
C GLN A 11 -3.68 -18.40 15.01
N LEU A 12 -4.13 -18.81 13.83
CA LEU A 12 -3.92 -20.15 13.30
C LEU A 12 -2.51 -20.35 12.71
N GLY A 13 -1.65 -19.33 12.75
CA GLY A 13 -0.29 -19.37 12.21
C GLY A 13 -0.18 -19.11 10.71
N TRP A 14 -1.25 -18.71 10.04
CA TRP A 14 -1.24 -18.42 8.62
C TRP A 14 -0.74 -17.01 8.34
N ASN A 15 0.26 -16.90 7.47
CA ASN A 15 0.60 -15.61 6.85
C ASN A 15 -0.50 -15.24 5.85
N VAL A 16 -0.84 -13.96 5.76
CA VAL A 16 -1.98 -13.50 4.95
C VAL A 16 -1.54 -12.40 3.98
N LEU A 17 -1.89 -12.54 2.72
CA LEU A 17 -1.92 -11.43 1.77
C LEU A 17 -3.37 -10.98 1.60
N LEU A 18 -3.71 -9.79 2.10
CA LEU A 18 -5.00 -9.15 1.85
C LEU A 18 -4.95 -8.45 0.50
N SER A 19 -6.01 -8.62 -0.28
CA SER A 19 -6.25 -7.89 -1.53
C SER A 19 -7.70 -7.44 -1.61
N ASP A 20 -7.92 -6.16 -1.84
CA ASP A 20 -9.24 -5.62 -2.18
C ASP A 20 -9.70 -6.14 -3.54
N VAL A 21 -11.00 -6.07 -3.79
CA VAL A 21 -11.64 -6.61 -5.01
C VAL A 21 -11.37 -5.76 -6.27
N ASP A 22 -10.91 -4.54 -6.11
CA ASP A 22 -10.55 -3.62 -7.21
C ASP A 22 -9.06 -3.67 -7.57
N ILE A 23 -8.45 -4.84 -7.40
CA ILE A 23 -7.04 -5.12 -7.74
C ILE A 23 -6.96 -6.11 -8.89
N VAL A 24 -6.14 -5.78 -9.89
CA VAL A 24 -5.78 -6.69 -10.99
C VAL A 24 -4.46 -7.35 -10.66
N THR A 25 -4.45 -8.68 -10.57
CA THR A 25 -3.23 -9.48 -10.41
C THR A 25 -2.72 -9.91 -11.78
N VAL A 26 -1.47 -9.58 -12.09
CA VAL A 26 -0.80 -9.85 -13.39
C VAL A 26 0.22 -10.97 -13.25
N GLN A 27 0.90 -11.05 -12.12
CA GLN A 27 1.90 -12.07 -11.78
C GLN A 27 1.61 -12.65 -10.39
N ASP A 28 2.19 -13.80 -10.05
CA ASP A 28 2.06 -14.36 -8.70
C ASP A 28 2.71 -13.41 -7.67
N PRO A 29 1.94 -12.81 -6.75
CA PRO A 29 2.50 -11.88 -5.77
C PRO A 29 3.49 -12.55 -4.81
N MET A 30 3.37 -13.85 -4.56
CA MET A 30 4.23 -14.56 -3.62
C MET A 30 5.69 -14.63 -4.07
N ASP A 31 5.95 -14.50 -5.38
CA ASP A 31 7.31 -14.48 -5.93
C ASP A 31 8.01 -13.12 -5.70
N PHE A 32 7.26 -12.08 -5.38
CA PHE A 32 7.74 -10.68 -5.28
C PHE A 32 7.68 -10.10 -3.87
N LEU A 33 7.06 -10.79 -2.92
CA LEU A 33 7.05 -10.38 -1.52
C LEU A 33 8.35 -10.78 -0.84
N HIS A 34 8.97 -9.85 -0.12
CA HIS A 34 10.20 -10.11 0.64
C HIS A 34 9.96 -10.98 1.87
N ARG A 35 8.83 -10.79 2.54
CA ARG A 35 8.40 -11.56 3.74
C ARG A 35 9.41 -11.51 4.90
N ASP A 36 10.22 -10.45 4.96
CA ASP A 36 11.26 -10.23 5.97
C ASP A 36 10.81 -9.28 7.10
N SER A 37 9.62 -8.73 7.00
CA SER A 37 8.99 -7.85 7.99
C SER A 37 7.64 -8.38 8.46
N ASP A 38 7.12 -7.80 9.54
CA ASP A 38 5.81 -8.18 10.09
C ASP A 38 4.68 -7.79 9.14
N VAL A 39 4.81 -6.61 8.54
CA VAL A 39 3.88 -6.05 7.55
C VAL A 39 4.65 -5.66 6.31
N GLU A 40 4.15 -6.05 5.15
CA GLU A 40 4.62 -5.55 3.87
C GLU A 40 3.43 -4.94 3.14
N GLY A 41 3.42 -3.61 2.93
CA GLY A 41 2.24 -2.87 2.52
C GLY A 41 2.45 -2.06 1.25
N MET A 42 1.43 -2.00 0.41
CA MET A 42 1.40 -1.13 -0.76
C MET A 42 1.33 0.34 -0.33
N SER A 43 2.09 1.21 -1.00
CA SER A 43 2.04 2.65 -0.77
C SER A 43 0.94 3.32 -1.62
N ASP A 44 0.29 4.35 -1.06
CA ASP A 44 -0.55 5.28 -1.81
C ASP A 44 0.24 6.40 -2.51
N GLY A 45 1.55 6.41 -2.37
CA GLY A 45 2.44 7.29 -3.12
C GLY A 45 2.44 7.00 -4.62
N TYR A 46 2.91 7.95 -5.43
CA TYR A 46 2.94 7.81 -6.90
C TYR A 46 4.34 7.94 -7.50
N ASP A 47 5.33 8.31 -6.70
CA ASP A 47 6.76 8.35 -7.02
C ASP A 47 7.59 7.87 -5.83
N ASP A 48 8.90 7.78 -6.01
CA ASP A 48 9.80 7.25 -4.99
C ASP A 48 9.77 8.09 -3.70
N LEU A 49 9.67 9.41 -3.83
CA LEU A 49 9.61 10.31 -2.68
C LEU A 49 8.33 10.10 -1.86
N THR A 50 7.19 10.03 -2.51
CA THR A 50 5.88 9.89 -1.85
C THR A 50 5.59 8.45 -1.44
N ALA A 51 6.25 7.46 -2.05
CA ALA A 51 6.08 6.04 -1.70
C ALA A 51 6.99 5.59 -0.56
N TYR A 52 8.27 6.00 -0.60
CA TYR A 52 9.29 5.50 0.33
C TYR A 52 9.75 6.56 1.33
N GLY A 53 9.38 7.80 1.10
CA GLY A 53 9.86 8.95 1.86
C GLY A 53 11.30 9.33 1.50
N ALA A 54 11.74 10.44 2.06
CA ALA A 54 13.14 10.84 2.02
C ALA A 54 13.61 11.09 3.45
N ILE A 55 14.75 10.56 3.78
CA ILE A 55 15.44 10.87 5.04
C ILE A 55 16.17 12.19 4.84
N TYR A 56 15.45 13.30 4.99
CA TYR A 56 16.07 14.61 4.93
C TYR A 56 16.76 14.93 6.24
N GLY A 57 18.01 15.37 6.15
CA GLY A 57 18.72 15.96 7.25
C GLY A 57 19.30 14.99 8.29
N VAL A 58 19.30 13.67 8.03
CA VAL A 58 20.04 12.73 8.88
C VAL A 58 21.54 13.05 8.84
N ASP A 59 22.04 13.42 7.66
CA ASP A 59 23.44 13.77 7.41
C ASP A 59 23.63 15.26 7.11
N ASP A 60 22.65 16.10 7.42
CA ASP A 60 22.73 17.54 7.22
C ASP A 60 23.39 18.19 8.44
N GLU A 61 24.69 18.43 8.33
CA GLU A 61 25.52 19.05 9.37
C GLU A 61 24.97 20.41 9.84
N SER A 62 24.29 21.14 8.96
CA SER A 62 23.71 22.45 9.28
C SER A 62 22.55 22.37 10.25
N MET A 63 21.87 21.22 10.32
CA MET A 63 20.69 21.01 11.17
C MET A 63 21.08 20.54 12.57
N GLY A 64 22.21 19.86 12.74
CA GLY A 64 22.68 19.31 14.00
C GLY A 64 21.76 18.21 14.61
N TRP A 65 20.69 17.82 13.92
CA TRP A 65 19.70 16.82 14.36
C TRP A 65 18.88 16.29 13.21
N SER A 66 18.30 15.10 13.40
CA SER A 66 17.51 14.41 12.40
C SER A 66 16.13 15.06 12.16
N ARG A 67 15.68 15.10 10.90
CA ARG A 67 14.32 15.53 10.51
C ARG A 67 13.29 14.41 10.61
N TYR A 68 13.46 13.45 11.48
CA TYR A 68 12.59 12.29 11.62
C TYR A 68 11.10 12.65 11.76
N ALA A 69 10.78 13.75 12.42
CA ALA A 69 9.40 14.19 12.61
C ALA A 69 8.68 14.59 11.31
N GLN A 70 9.39 14.81 10.20
CA GLN A 70 8.77 15.16 8.91
C GLN A 70 8.31 13.93 8.11
N GLY A 71 8.67 12.72 8.54
CA GLY A 71 8.40 11.48 7.82
C GLY A 71 6.95 11.03 7.78
N THR A 72 6.07 11.55 8.65
CA THR A 72 4.68 11.10 8.74
C THR A 72 3.86 11.33 7.48
N GLN A 73 4.15 12.36 6.69
CA GLN A 73 3.48 12.62 5.42
C GLN A 73 3.77 11.58 4.33
N HIS A 74 4.82 10.78 4.50
CA HIS A 74 5.24 9.74 3.55
C HIS A 74 4.77 8.34 3.95
N MET A 75 4.06 8.21 5.06
CA MET A 75 3.66 6.94 5.64
C MET A 75 2.21 6.58 5.30
N ALA A 76 1.80 6.76 4.06
CA ALA A 76 0.47 6.37 3.61
C ALA A 76 0.51 4.96 3.01
N LEU A 77 0.41 3.93 3.85
CA LEU A 77 0.14 2.58 3.39
C LEU A 77 -1.35 2.42 3.05
N ASN A 78 -1.61 1.72 1.97
CA ASN A 78 -2.95 1.39 1.54
C ASN A 78 -3.50 0.21 2.35
N SER A 79 -4.72 0.34 2.88
CA SER A 79 -5.36 -0.72 3.67
C SER A 79 -6.05 -1.80 2.82
N GLY A 80 -5.95 -1.71 1.49
CA GLY A 80 -6.53 -2.67 0.55
C GLY A 80 -5.54 -3.67 -0.03
N LEU A 81 -4.22 -3.48 0.18
CA LEU A 81 -3.20 -4.43 -0.26
C LEU A 81 -2.02 -4.45 0.72
N PHE A 82 -1.93 -5.52 1.50
CA PHE A 82 -0.81 -5.74 2.41
C PHE A 82 -0.65 -7.22 2.77
N TYR A 83 0.57 -7.60 3.05
CA TYR A 83 0.93 -8.91 3.59
C TYR A 83 1.19 -8.79 5.09
N LEU A 84 0.77 -9.82 5.85
CA LEU A 84 1.00 -9.98 7.28
C LEU A 84 1.71 -11.30 7.54
N LYS A 85 2.80 -11.24 8.30
CA LYS A 85 3.47 -12.42 8.84
C LYS A 85 2.80 -12.81 10.16
N ALA A 86 2.43 -14.09 10.32
CA ALA A 86 1.79 -14.57 11.54
C ALA A 86 2.75 -14.53 12.74
N ASN A 87 2.48 -13.65 13.69
CA ASN A 87 3.18 -13.56 14.98
C ASN A 87 2.37 -12.69 15.97
N GLU A 88 2.81 -12.63 17.21
CA GLU A 88 2.13 -11.91 18.28
C GLU A 88 1.94 -10.40 17.97
N ARG A 89 2.91 -9.76 17.29
CA ARG A 89 2.81 -8.33 16.95
C ARG A 89 1.73 -8.05 15.91
N THR A 90 1.64 -8.88 14.88
CA THR A 90 0.60 -8.71 13.84
C THR A 90 -0.79 -9.07 14.36
N ILE A 91 -0.90 -10.05 15.25
CA ILE A 91 -2.15 -10.34 15.96
C ILE A 91 -2.56 -9.14 16.81
N ALA A 92 -1.64 -8.58 17.60
CA ALA A 92 -1.92 -7.39 18.41
C ALA A 92 -2.28 -6.16 17.55
N LEU A 93 -1.65 -6.00 16.38
CA LEU A 93 -1.99 -4.96 15.42
C LEU A 93 -3.45 -5.09 14.96
N MET A 94 -3.88 -6.26 14.52
CA MET A 94 -5.27 -6.49 14.07
C MET A 94 -6.26 -6.24 15.19
N GLN A 95 -5.97 -6.70 16.41
CA GLN A 95 -6.79 -6.46 17.60
C GLN A 95 -6.93 -4.97 17.92
N ASN A 96 -5.83 -4.22 17.88
CA ASN A 96 -5.85 -2.79 18.16
C ASN A 96 -6.71 -2.04 17.14
N ILE A 97 -6.50 -2.30 15.84
CA ILE A 97 -7.29 -1.68 14.77
C ILE A 97 -8.79 -2.03 14.94
N TYR A 98 -9.12 -3.29 15.15
CA TYR A 98 -10.49 -3.74 15.33
C TYR A 98 -11.16 -3.07 16.54
N LYS A 99 -10.47 -3.02 17.69
CA LYS A 99 -10.99 -2.37 18.91
C LYS A 99 -11.24 -0.87 18.70
N ARG A 100 -10.35 -0.20 17.97
CA ARG A 100 -10.49 1.22 17.66
C ARG A 100 -11.67 1.49 16.74
N LEU A 101 -11.76 0.78 15.62
CA LEU A 101 -12.83 0.94 14.64
C LEU A 101 -14.23 0.63 15.20
N ARG A 102 -14.33 -0.13 16.28
CA ARG A 102 -15.60 -0.32 17.01
C ARG A 102 -16.01 0.85 17.90
N LYS A 103 -15.06 1.69 18.28
CA LYS A 103 -15.27 2.80 19.22
C LYS A 103 -15.17 4.16 18.57
N GLU A 104 -14.38 4.27 17.53
CA GLU A 104 -14.04 5.51 16.83
C GLU A 104 -14.79 5.57 15.50
N ASN A 105 -15.40 6.73 15.19
CA ASN A 105 -15.90 6.99 13.84
C ASN A 105 -14.72 7.44 12.96
N ALA A 106 -13.87 6.51 12.57
CA ALA A 106 -12.64 6.77 11.84
C ALA A 106 -12.56 5.91 10.56
N TRP A 107 -11.84 6.43 9.59
CA TRP A 107 -11.53 5.70 8.37
C TRP A 107 -10.49 4.59 8.67
N ASP A 108 -10.73 3.39 8.16
CA ASP A 108 -9.94 2.20 8.49
C ASP A 108 -8.47 2.34 8.09
N GLN A 109 -8.17 2.96 6.95
CA GLN A 109 -6.80 3.21 6.52
C GLN A 109 -6.06 4.18 7.44
N SER A 110 -6.73 5.19 8.00
CA SER A 110 -6.12 6.10 8.96
C SER A 110 -5.73 5.34 10.22
N VAL A 111 -6.66 4.55 10.77
CA VAL A 111 -6.40 3.74 11.97
C VAL A 111 -5.29 2.72 11.73
N TYR A 112 -5.28 2.07 10.55
CA TYR A 112 -4.23 1.14 10.15
C TYR A 112 -2.84 1.81 10.14
N ASN A 113 -2.70 2.98 9.51
CA ASN A 113 -1.44 3.71 9.47
C ASN A 113 -1.00 4.21 10.86
N GLU A 114 -1.92 4.71 11.68
CA GLU A 114 -1.61 5.15 13.05
C GLU A 114 -1.12 3.99 13.93
N GLU A 115 -1.76 2.83 13.86
CA GLU A 115 -1.35 1.66 14.65
C GLU A 115 0.01 1.10 14.21
N ILE A 116 0.37 1.27 12.94
CA ILE A 116 1.67 0.85 12.41
C ILE A 116 2.78 1.82 12.79
N PHE A 117 2.59 3.11 12.56
CA PHE A 117 3.68 4.08 12.56
C PHE A 117 3.84 4.86 13.87
N PHE A 118 2.77 5.01 14.64
CA PHE A 118 2.87 5.77 15.88
C PHE A 118 3.48 4.93 17.00
N LEU A 119 4.32 5.58 17.78
CA LEU A 119 4.97 4.94 18.92
C LEU A 119 3.99 4.71 20.08
N THR A 120 4.32 3.73 20.91
CA THR A 120 3.66 3.54 22.21
C THR A 120 3.82 4.80 23.06
N HIS A 121 2.72 5.32 23.58
CA HIS A 121 2.70 6.55 24.38
C HIS A 121 1.69 6.45 25.53
N GLY A 122 2.17 6.63 26.76
CA GLY A 122 1.33 6.56 27.95
C GLY A 122 0.53 5.26 28.04
N PRO A 123 -0.81 5.34 28.17
CA PRO A 123 -1.66 4.15 28.22
C PRO A 123 -1.90 3.50 26.85
N VAL A 124 -1.54 4.19 25.76
CA VAL A 124 -1.73 3.69 24.40
C VAL A 124 -0.57 2.81 24.00
N LYS A 125 -0.81 1.50 23.93
CA LYS A 125 0.18 0.50 23.51
C LYS A 125 -0.04 0.12 22.06
N ARG A 126 0.99 0.31 21.25
CA ARG A 126 1.04 -0.08 19.83
C ARG A 126 1.72 -1.45 19.67
N ALA A 127 1.41 -2.14 18.60
CA ALA A 127 1.98 -3.45 18.31
C ALA A 127 3.48 -3.40 17.96
N GLN A 128 3.98 -2.25 17.52
CA GLN A 128 5.39 -2.02 17.13
C GLN A 128 5.89 -3.03 16.10
N VAL A 129 5.14 -3.19 15.04
CA VAL A 129 5.47 -4.08 13.92
C VAL A 129 6.64 -3.54 13.10
N SER A 130 7.44 -4.42 12.54
CA SER A 130 8.38 -4.07 11.49
C SER A 130 7.62 -3.93 10.17
N VAL A 131 7.98 -2.93 9.35
CA VAL A 131 7.25 -2.57 8.14
C VAL A 131 8.18 -2.47 6.96
N ARG A 132 7.76 -3.06 5.84
CA ARG A 132 8.35 -2.85 4.52
C ARG A 132 7.30 -2.24 3.59
N VAL A 133 7.68 -1.25 2.82
CA VAL A 133 6.87 -0.74 1.71
C VAL A 133 7.14 -1.61 0.48
N MET A 134 6.06 -2.10 -0.16
CA MET A 134 6.15 -2.86 -1.41
C MET A 134 6.73 -2.00 -2.53
N GLU A 135 7.42 -2.63 -3.48
CA GLU A 135 7.98 -1.94 -4.65
C GLU A 135 6.87 -1.29 -5.48
N ILE A 136 6.90 0.04 -5.58
CA ILE A 136 5.85 0.85 -6.22
C ILE A 136 5.61 0.49 -7.70
N GLU A 137 6.63 0.00 -8.40
CA GLU A 137 6.51 -0.41 -9.81
C GLU A 137 6.03 -1.85 -9.98
N LYS A 138 5.99 -2.62 -8.89
CA LYS A 138 5.45 -3.99 -8.85
C LYS A 138 4.04 -4.00 -8.28
N PHE A 139 3.82 -3.31 -7.19
CA PHE A 139 2.54 -3.19 -6.52
C PHE A 139 2.00 -1.76 -6.70
N MET A 140 1.42 -1.52 -7.88
CA MET A 140 1.03 -0.17 -8.32
C MET A 140 -0.34 0.21 -7.81
N ASN A 141 -0.50 1.45 -7.37
CA ASN A 141 -1.81 2.08 -7.36
C ASN A 141 -2.15 2.67 -8.74
N SER A 142 -3.40 3.04 -8.95
CA SER A 142 -3.86 3.52 -10.25
C SER A 142 -3.18 4.83 -10.70
N LYS A 143 -2.76 5.70 -9.78
CA LYS A 143 -1.98 6.91 -10.15
C LYS A 143 -0.62 6.55 -10.72
N VAL A 144 0.07 5.57 -10.15
CA VAL A 144 1.36 5.07 -10.68
C VAL A 144 1.18 4.61 -12.11
N LEU A 145 0.19 3.76 -12.37
CA LEU A 145 -0.08 3.26 -13.72
C LEU A 145 -0.47 4.38 -14.68
N PHE A 146 -1.50 5.18 -14.35
CA PHE A 146 -2.11 6.12 -15.29
C PHE A 146 -1.39 7.47 -15.41
N LYS A 147 -0.66 7.93 -14.38
CA LYS A 147 0.11 9.18 -14.45
C LYS A 147 1.55 8.99 -14.90
N ARG A 148 2.17 7.84 -14.56
CA ARG A 148 3.60 7.61 -14.73
C ARG A 148 3.89 6.49 -15.73
N ILE A 149 3.56 5.25 -15.41
CA ILE A 149 4.07 4.07 -16.13
C ILE A 149 3.60 4.02 -17.58
N ARG A 150 2.32 4.23 -17.87
CA ARG A 150 1.81 4.17 -19.24
C ARG A 150 2.39 5.24 -20.17
N LYS A 151 2.99 6.31 -19.61
CA LYS A 151 3.64 7.38 -20.39
C LYS A 151 5.08 7.05 -20.77
N LEU A 152 5.67 6.04 -20.15
CA LEU A 152 7.01 5.59 -20.48
C LEU A 152 7.01 4.88 -21.85
N PRO A 153 8.13 4.93 -22.60
CA PRO A 153 8.31 4.07 -23.75
C PRO A 153 8.08 2.60 -23.37
N ARG A 154 7.44 1.83 -24.24
CA ARG A 154 7.04 0.43 -23.95
C ARG A 154 8.21 -0.42 -23.43
N SER A 155 9.40 -0.22 -23.97
CA SER A 155 10.62 -0.93 -23.55
C SER A 155 11.07 -0.61 -22.13
N ARG A 156 10.54 0.45 -21.53
CA ARG A 156 10.86 0.88 -20.14
C ARG A 156 9.70 0.69 -19.17
N GLN A 157 8.57 0.19 -19.65
CA GLN A 157 7.43 -0.06 -18.75
C GLN A 157 7.67 -1.36 -17.99
N PRO A 158 7.70 -1.31 -16.65
CA PRO A 158 7.78 -2.51 -15.84
C PRO A 158 6.49 -3.32 -15.97
N LEU A 159 6.62 -4.65 -15.92
CA LEU A 159 5.47 -5.53 -15.75
C LEU A 159 5.06 -5.51 -14.26
N PRO A 160 3.86 -5.03 -13.92
CA PRO A 160 3.41 -5.04 -12.54
C PRO A 160 3.12 -6.45 -12.05
N VAL A 161 3.11 -6.62 -10.74
CA VAL A 161 2.59 -7.81 -10.08
C VAL A 161 1.10 -7.63 -9.79
N MET A 162 0.74 -6.53 -9.16
CA MET A 162 -0.64 -6.17 -8.85
C MET A 162 -0.88 -4.69 -9.13
N VAL A 163 -2.09 -4.34 -9.57
CA VAL A 163 -2.51 -2.95 -9.82
C VAL A 163 -3.83 -2.67 -9.12
N HIS A 164 -3.83 -1.76 -8.14
CA HIS A 164 -5.00 -1.37 -7.37
C HIS A 164 -5.67 -0.12 -7.96
N MET A 165 -6.93 -0.21 -8.34
CA MET A 165 -7.69 0.89 -8.96
C MET A 165 -8.34 1.83 -7.91
N ASN A 166 -7.57 2.21 -6.87
CA ASN A 166 -8.08 2.88 -5.68
C ASN A 166 -8.45 4.37 -5.84
N PHE A 167 -7.83 5.10 -6.78
CA PHE A 167 -8.00 6.56 -6.89
C PHE A 167 -9.01 7.04 -7.93
N HIS A 168 -9.62 6.15 -8.67
CA HIS A 168 -10.49 6.53 -9.79
C HIS A 168 -11.91 5.99 -9.60
N PRO A 169 -12.95 6.75 -9.98
CA PRO A 169 -14.34 6.29 -9.84
C PRO A 169 -14.72 5.18 -10.81
N ASP A 170 -14.11 5.16 -12.00
CA ASP A 170 -14.32 4.19 -13.10
C ASP A 170 -13.44 2.93 -12.92
N LYS A 171 -13.50 2.33 -11.71
CA LYS A 171 -12.61 1.22 -11.30
C LYS A 171 -12.76 0.00 -12.20
N THR A 172 -13.98 -0.44 -12.47
CA THR A 172 -14.24 -1.65 -13.27
C THR A 172 -13.68 -1.52 -14.69
N GLU A 173 -13.95 -0.40 -15.35
CA GLU A 173 -13.47 -0.14 -16.72
C GLU A 173 -11.94 -0.07 -16.79
N ARG A 174 -11.30 0.47 -15.74
CA ARG A 174 -9.84 0.52 -15.64
C ARG A 174 -9.24 -0.85 -15.34
N MET A 175 -9.89 -1.67 -14.52
CA MET A 175 -9.49 -3.06 -14.29
C MET A 175 -9.53 -3.87 -15.59
N GLU A 176 -10.65 -3.79 -16.34
CA GLU A 176 -10.78 -4.44 -17.64
C GLU A 176 -9.72 -3.96 -18.63
N ALA A 177 -9.44 -2.67 -18.65
CA ALA A 177 -8.40 -2.10 -19.50
C ALA A 177 -7.01 -2.58 -19.10
N ALA A 178 -6.69 -2.68 -17.81
CA ALA A 178 -5.43 -3.23 -17.33
C ALA A 178 -5.28 -4.71 -17.69
N ILE A 179 -6.34 -5.51 -17.56
CA ILE A 179 -6.36 -6.91 -18.00
C ILE A 179 -6.09 -7.02 -19.51
N ARG A 180 -6.77 -6.20 -20.32
CA ARG A 180 -6.55 -6.19 -21.77
C ARG A 180 -5.12 -5.79 -22.12
N TYR A 181 -4.57 -4.79 -21.44
CA TYR A 181 -3.23 -4.25 -21.67
C TYR A 181 -2.14 -5.26 -21.32
N TYR A 182 -2.17 -5.79 -20.10
CA TYR A 182 -1.11 -6.65 -19.58
C TYR A 182 -1.24 -8.12 -19.99
N LEU A 183 -2.48 -8.66 -20.02
CA LEU A 183 -2.71 -10.08 -20.21
C LEU A 183 -3.17 -10.44 -21.63
N LYS A 184 -3.75 -9.48 -22.38
CA LYS A 184 -4.22 -9.71 -23.76
C LYS A 184 -3.44 -8.95 -24.82
N GLY A 185 -2.45 -8.15 -24.43
CA GLY A 185 -1.56 -7.43 -25.36
C GLY A 185 -2.16 -6.22 -26.07
N ASP A 186 -3.36 -5.75 -25.67
CA ASP A 186 -4.01 -4.57 -26.24
C ASP A 186 -3.33 -3.29 -25.75
N GLN A 187 -2.41 -2.78 -26.58
CA GLN A 187 -1.58 -1.62 -26.24
C GLN A 187 -2.35 -0.30 -26.17
N ASP A 188 -3.57 -0.26 -26.68
CA ASP A 188 -4.40 0.94 -26.70
C ASP A 188 -5.41 0.98 -25.53
N ALA A 189 -5.57 -0.13 -24.82
CA ALA A 189 -6.57 -0.28 -23.78
C ALA A 189 -6.55 0.84 -22.71
N LEU A 190 -5.36 1.33 -22.34
CA LEU A 190 -5.21 2.36 -21.31
C LEU A 190 -5.34 3.80 -21.84
N LYS A 191 -5.33 4.02 -23.17
CA LYS A 191 -5.20 5.38 -23.74
C LYS A 191 -6.37 6.29 -23.44
N ARG A 192 -7.59 5.76 -23.38
CA ARG A 192 -8.82 6.54 -23.21
C ARG A 192 -8.99 7.15 -21.81
N PHE A 193 -8.26 6.64 -20.80
CA PHE A 193 -8.47 7.06 -19.42
C PHE A 193 -7.60 8.26 -19.06
N PRO A 194 -8.14 9.29 -18.37
CA PRO A 194 -7.34 10.37 -17.81
C PRO A 194 -6.40 9.85 -16.71
N GLY A 195 -5.32 10.59 -16.43
CA GLY A 195 -4.32 10.18 -15.43
C GLY A 195 -4.66 10.66 -14.01
N GLY A 196 -5.49 11.69 -13.90
CA GLY A 196 -5.90 12.26 -12.63
C GLY A 196 -7.02 11.46 -11.95
N SER A 197 -7.26 11.75 -10.69
CA SER A 197 -8.38 11.21 -9.91
C SER A 197 -9.67 12.02 -10.07
N GLU A 198 -9.57 13.24 -10.59
CA GLU A 198 -10.71 14.10 -10.88
C GLU A 198 -11.18 13.91 -12.33
N PRO A 199 -12.48 14.12 -12.62
CA PRO A 199 -12.99 14.06 -13.98
C PRO A 199 -12.23 15.01 -14.93
N GLY A 200 -11.67 14.48 -16.01
CA GLY A 200 -10.99 15.27 -17.05
C GLY A 200 -9.51 15.62 -16.77
N THR A 201 -8.89 15.10 -15.69
CA THR A 201 -7.47 15.36 -15.36
C THR A 201 -6.51 14.21 -15.69
#